data_6f01a23c9488e36754ea2b3c38ca82d8
#
_entry.id   6f01a23c9488e36754ea2b3c38ca82d8
#
_cell.length_a   1.000
_cell.length_b   1.000
_cell.length_c   1.000
_cell.angle_alpha   90.00
_cell.angle_beta   90.00
_cell.angle_gamma   90.00
#
_symmetry.space_group_name_H-M   'P 1'
#
loop_
_entity.id
_entity.type
_entity.pdbx_description
1 polymer ?
#
loop_
_entity_poly.entity_id
_entity_poly.type
_entity_poly.pdbx_seq_one_letter_code
_entity_poly.pdbx_strand_id
1 'polypeptide(L)'
;MTQNQWIDLVLALLFAIIASLCANAEAALDHLSHSRAVELAEDGRASHRRLIDMTSDPAPYVNASTLLRTCAEIASVLLVAVVIFGQFDAVWQQVLVSGAIMVAVSFLMWGVTPRTLGKQHDVKVCMFWSRLWAGMATVLTPVAQVLILVGNAVTPGKGFADGPFTTESELREMVDYAESSDLIEADERDMIHSVFDLGDTLLKEVMVPRTDVVFIKADRNLRQALSLALRSGFSRIPVIGAGLDDVQGVLYLKDIVKRLQDKPDADRSETVSSIMRP
;
A
#
# COMPACT_ATOMS: atom_id res chain seq x y z
N MET A 1 -28.39 21.76 -41.73
CA MET A 1 -28.35 20.49 -40.94
C MET A 1 -29.63 19.74 -41.21
N THR A 2 -29.53 18.49 -41.60
CA THR A 2 -30.69 17.60 -41.83
C THR A 2 -31.24 17.11 -40.49
N GLN A 3 -32.50 16.64 -40.48
CA GLN A 3 -33.11 16.08 -39.25
C GLN A 3 -32.29 14.95 -38.64
N ASN A 4 -31.63 14.15 -39.47
CA ASN A 4 -30.76 13.07 -39.02
C ASN A 4 -29.51 13.58 -38.26
N GLN A 5 -28.90 14.68 -38.72
CA GLN A 5 -27.74 15.28 -38.04
C GLN A 5 -28.08 15.83 -36.64
N TRP A 6 -29.30 16.29 -36.41
CA TRP A 6 -29.75 16.67 -35.07
C TRP A 6 -29.87 15.46 -34.13
N ILE A 7 -30.36 14.34 -34.66
CA ILE A 7 -30.48 13.10 -33.92
C ILE A 7 -29.06 12.60 -33.53
N ASP A 8 -28.12 12.63 -34.49
CA ASP A 8 -26.74 12.20 -34.26
C ASP A 8 -26.05 13.07 -33.19
N LEU A 9 -26.27 14.39 -33.17
CA LEU A 9 -25.74 15.28 -32.12
C LEU A 9 -26.35 15.03 -30.75
N VAL A 10 -27.65 14.78 -30.67
CA VAL A 10 -28.33 14.45 -29.43
C VAL A 10 -27.81 13.11 -28.87
N LEU A 11 -27.64 12.13 -29.75
CA LEU A 11 -27.06 10.84 -29.36
C LEU A 11 -25.57 10.97 -28.90
N ALA A 12 -24.80 11.78 -29.65
CA ALA A 12 -23.40 12.07 -29.25
C ALA A 12 -23.32 12.71 -27.86
N LEU A 13 -24.21 13.69 -27.59
CA LEU A 13 -24.29 14.33 -26.29
C LEU A 13 -24.71 13.33 -25.20
N LEU A 14 -25.66 12.45 -25.48
CA LEU A 14 -26.09 11.41 -24.55
C LEU A 14 -24.95 10.48 -24.18
N PHE A 15 -24.19 9.99 -25.17
CA PHE A 15 -23.03 9.15 -24.95
C PHE A 15 -21.91 9.90 -24.20
N ALA A 16 -21.70 11.18 -24.51
CA ALA A 16 -20.73 12.00 -23.78
C ALA A 16 -21.10 12.14 -22.28
N ILE A 17 -22.40 12.30 -21.99
CA ILE A 17 -22.89 12.35 -20.61
C ILE A 17 -22.69 10.99 -19.91
N ILE A 18 -23.02 9.87 -20.57
CA ILE A 18 -22.80 8.53 -20.02
C ILE A 18 -21.32 8.32 -19.69
N ALA A 19 -20.42 8.66 -20.63
CA ALA A 19 -18.97 8.57 -20.40
C ALA A 19 -18.51 9.44 -19.21
N SER A 20 -19.03 10.67 -19.12
CA SER A 20 -18.73 11.58 -17.99
C SER A 20 -19.20 11.03 -16.65
N LEU A 21 -20.38 10.43 -16.62
CA LEU A 21 -20.92 9.80 -15.41
C LEU A 21 -20.10 8.57 -14.99
N CYS A 22 -19.66 7.74 -15.94
CA CYS A 22 -18.74 6.63 -15.65
C CYS A 22 -17.39 7.12 -15.11
N ALA A 23 -16.79 8.15 -15.71
CA ALA A 23 -15.55 8.74 -15.24
C ALA A 23 -15.65 9.33 -13.81
N ASN A 24 -16.81 9.94 -13.50
CA ASN A 24 -17.11 10.44 -12.17
C ASN A 24 -17.19 9.29 -11.15
N ALA A 25 -17.86 8.23 -11.53
CA ALA A 25 -18.05 7.04 -10.70
C ALA A 25 -16.73 6.29 -10.43
N GLU A 26 -15.89 6.12 -11.46
CA GLU A 26 -14.53 5.55 -11.31
C GLU A 26 -13.70 6.35 -10.32
N ALA A 27 -13.63 7.67 -10.49
CA ALA A 27 -12.86 8.55 -9.64
C ALA A 27 -13.36 8.57 -8.18
N ALA A 28 -14.66 8.39 -7.97
CA ALA A 28 -15.24 8.30 -6.65
C ALA A 28 -14.88 6.98 -5.95
N LEU A 29 -14.91 5.86 -6.69
CA LEU A 29 -14.54 4.54 -6.14
C LEU A 29 -13.04 4.44 -5.83
N ASP A 30 -12.18 4.98 -6.69
CA ASP A 30 -10.74 5.03 -6.47
C ASP A 30 -10.35 5.87 -5.24
N HIS A 31 -11.16 6.88 -4.90
CA HIS A 31 -10.91 7.74 -3.75
C HIS A 31 -11.49 7.21 -2.43
N LEU A 32 -12.53 6.36 -2.49
CA LEU A 32 -13.21 5.82 -1.32
C LEU A 32 -12.42 4.63 -0.75
N SER A 33 -11.77 4.84 0.41
CA SER A 33 -11.07 3.77 1.10
C SER A 33 -12.02 2.74 1.71
N HIS A 34 -11.58 1.48 1.78
CA HIS A 34 -12.34 0.38 2.41
C HIS A 34 -12.66 0.66 3.88
N SER A 35 -11.69 1.20 4.64
CA SER A 35 -11.88 1.57 6.05
C SER A 35 -13.00 2.58 6.24
N ARG A 36 -13.09 3.59 5.37
CA ARG A 36 -14.16 4.59 5.40
C ARG A 36 -15.52 4.00 5.02
N ALA A 37 -15.55 3.03 4.09
CA ALA A 37 -16.77 2.31 3.74
C ALA A 37 -17.29 1.46 4.90
N VAL A 38 -16.41 0.84 5.68
CA VAL A 38 -16.75 0.07 6.89
C VAL A 38 -17.30 0.99 7.97
N GLU A 39 -16.67 2.12 8.25
CA GLU A 39 -17.14 3.11 9.22
C GLU A 39 -18.57 3.62 8.89
N LEU A 40 -18.81 3.93 7.62
CA LEU A 40 -20.14 4.34 7.14
C LEU A 40 -21.21 3.24 7.26
N ALA A 41 -20.80 1.98 7.24
CA ALA A 41 -21.73 0.85 7.32
C ALA A 41 -22.21 0.55 8.74
N GLU A 42 -21.57 1.07 9.77
CA GLU A 42 -22.04 0.99 11.17
C GLU A 42 -23.42 1.61 11.35
N ASP A 43 -23.80 2.57 10.49
CA ASP A 43 -25.15 3.15 10.44
C ASP A 43 -26.27 2.16 10.01
N GLY A 44 -25.94 0.92 9.66
CA GLY A 44 -26.88 -0.18 9.41
C GLY A 44 -27.68 -0.12 8.10
N ARG A 45 -27.42 0.83 7.21
CA ARG A 45 -28.15 0.98 5.94
C ARG A 45 -27.66 -0.03 4.89
N ALA A 46 -28.61 -0.69 4.19
CA ALA A 46 -28.31 -1.68 3.16
C ALA A 46 -27.47 -1.13 1.98
N SER A 47 -27.51 0.18 1.72
CA SER A 47 -26.66 0.84 0.72
C SER A 47 -25.19 0.87 1.13
N HIS A 48 -24.91 0.99 2.43
CA HIS A 48 -23.55 1.03 2.96
C HIS A 48 -22.87 -0.34 2.92
N ARG A 49 -23.60 -1.44 3.12
CA ARG A 49 -23.06 -2.80 2.98
C ARG A 49 -22.54 -3.07 1.56
N ARG A 50 -23.25 -2.57 0.53
CA ARG A 50 -22.77 -2.67 -0.86
C ARG A 50 -21.49 -1.89 -1.11
N LEU A 51 -21.25 -0.78 -0.40
CA LEU A 51 -19.97 -0.06 -0.48
C LEU A 51 -18.80 -0.90 0.04
N ILE A 52 -19.01 -1.70 1.10
CA ILE A 52 -17.99 -2.62 1.60
C ILE A 52 -17.62 -3.63 0.52
N ASP A 53 -18.61 -4.26 -0.11
CA ASP A 53 -18.37 -5.26 -1.17
C ASP A 53 -17.61 -4.63 -2.35
N MET A 54 -17.98 -3.41 -2.74
CA MET A 54 -17.34 -2.70 -3.86
C MET A 54 -15.92 -2.23 -3.55
N THR A 55 -15.64 -1.85 -2.30
CA THR A 55 -14.31 -1.40 -1.88
C THR A 55 -13.38 -2.55 -1.47
N SER A 56 -13.92 -3.74 -1.17
CA SER A 56 -13.12 -4.95 -0.91
C SER A 56 -12.53 -5.55 -2.19
N ASP A 57 -13.29 -5.52 -3.30
CA ASP A 57 -12.83 -5.93 -4.63
C ASP A 57 -13.34 -4.93 -5.67
N PRO A 58 -12.66 -3.80 -5.89
CA PRO A 58 -13.10 -2.75 -6.81
C PRO A 58 -12.91 -3.13 -8.28
N ALA A 59 -12.03 -4.09 -8.60
CA ALA A 59 -11.62 -4.41 -9.96
C ALA A 59 -12.78 -4.75 -10.91
N PRO A 60 -13.77 -5.57 -10.57
CA PRO A 60 -14.89 -5.86 -11.46
C PRO A 60 -15.71 -4.62 -11.81
N TYR A 61 -15.90 -3.73 -10.85
CA TYR A 61 -16.72 -2.52 -11.01
C TYR A 61 -15.99 -1.47 -11.83
N VAL A 62 -14.71 -1.23 -11.56
CA VAL A 62 -13.86 -0.29 -12.30
C VAL A 62 -13.72 -0.77 -13.75
N ASN A 63 -13.40 -2.04 -13.98
CA ASN A 63 -13.21 -2.58 -15.33
C ASN A 63 -14.50 -2.51 -16.17
N ALA A 64 -15.66 -2.82 -15.58
CA ALA A 64 -16.95 -2.72 -16.26
C ALA A 64 -17.29 -1.25 -16.59
N SER A 65 -17.03 -0.33 -15.67
CA SER A 65 -17.23 1.11 -15.86
C SER A 65 -16.32 1.66 -16.95
N THR A 66 -15.04 1.30 -16.92
CA THR A 66 -14.03 1.70 -17.92
C THR A 66 -14.40 1.21 -19.32
N LEU A 67 -14.87 -0.04 -19.44
CA LEU A 67 -15.33 -0.58 -20.72
C LEU A 67 -16.53 0.22 -21.27
N LEU A 68 -17.55 0.44 -20.43
CA LEU A 68 -18.73 1.23 -20.83
C LEU A 68 -18.35 2.66 -21.20
N ARG A 69 -17.49 3.29 -20.39
CA ARG A 69 -16.97 4.63 -20.64
C ARG A 69 -16.29 4.71 -22.00
N THR A 70 -15.37 3.81 -22.28
CA THR A 70 -14.61 3.76 -23.54
C THR A 70 -15.53 3.56 -24.74
N CYS A 71 -16.51 2.67 -24.64
CA CYS A 71 -17.52 2.47 -25.71
C CYS A 71 -18.33 3.74 -25.93
N ALA A 72 -18.77 4.41 -24.88
CA ALA A 72 -19.54 5.65 -24.97
C ALA A 72 -18.70 6.81 -25.51
N GLU A 73 -17.45 6.95 -25.13
CA GLU A 73 -16.49 7.93 -25.66
C GLU A 73 -16.32 7.74 -27.17
N ILE A 74 -16.01 6.51 -27.60
CA ILE A 74 -15.83 6.20 -29.04
C ILE A 74 -17.11 6.45 -29.82
N ALA A 75 -18.26 6.05 -29.31
CA ALA A 75 -19.55 6.30 -29.97
C ALA A 75 -19.83 7.80 -30.13
N SER A 76 -19.56 8.60 -29.10
CA SER A 76 -19.70 10.07 -29.16
C SER A 76 -18.77 10.68 -30.19
N VAL A 77 -17.50 10.27 -30.21
CA VAL A 77 -16.50 10.75 -31.20
C VAL A 77 -16.95 10.45 -32.63
N LEU A 78 -17.38 9.22 -32.89
CA LEU A 78 -17.81 8.79 -34.22
C LEU A 78 -19.05 9.55 -34.69
N LEU A 79 -20.04 9.75 -33.83
CA LEU A 79 -21.26 10.49 -34.16
C LEU A 79 -20.96 11.96 -34.48
N VAL A 80 -20.09 12.61 -33.73
CA VAL A 80 -19.66 13.99 -34.02
C VAL A 80 -18.88 14.04 -35.32
N ALA A 81 -17.99 13.08 -35.59
CA ALA A 81 -17.26 13.01 -36.84
C ALA A 81 -18.21 12.85 -38.06
N VAL A 82 -19.22 11.98 -37.96
CA VAL A 82 -20.24 11.80 -39.04
C VAL A 82 -20.99 13.10 -39.33
N VAL A 83 -21.35 13.89 -38.31
CA VAL A 83 -22.03 15.17 -38.49
C VAL A 83 -21.12 16.20 -39.20
N ILE A 84 -19.83 16.23 -38.87
CA ILE A 84 -18.86 17.17 -39.40
C ILE A 84 -18.40 16.77 -40.80
N PHE A 85 -18.31 15.47 -41.12
CA PHE A 85 -17.91 14.91 -42.38
C PHE A 85 -18.91 15.27 -43.48
N GLY A 86 -19.50 16.10 -43.76
CA GLY A 86 -20.33 16.56 -44.82
C GLY A 86 -20.45 18.09 -44.87
N GLN A 87 -19.73 18.78 -43.99
CA GLN A 87 -19.82 20.23 -43.86
C GLN A 87 -18.64 20.98 -44.52
N PHE A 88 -17.57 20.27 -44.80
CA PHE A 88 -16.35 20.84 -45.38
C PHE A 88 -15.96 20.06 -46.64
N ASP A 89 -15.45 20.74 -47.66
CA ASP A 89 -15.06 20.13 -48.93
C ASP A 89 -13.75 19.33 -48.84
N ALA A 90 -12.83 19.75 -47.96
CA ALA A 90 -11.52 19.11 -47.80
C ALA A 90 -11.50 18.14 -46.59
N VAL A 91 -11.12 16.88 -46.82
CA VAL A 91 -11.06 15.83 -45.80
C VAL A 91 -10.16 16.21 -44.61
N TRP A 92 -9.05 16.89 -44.85
CA TRP A 92 -8.16 17.34 -43.79
C TRP A 92 -8.81 18.35 -42.84
N GLN A 93 -9.70 19.23 -43.36
CA GLN A 93 -10.47 20.18 -42.55
C GLN A 93 -11.49 19.44 -41.67
N GLN A 94 -12.18 18.44 -42.25
CA GLN A 94 -13.14 17.60 -41.52
C GLN A 94 -12.47 16.91 -40.33
N VAL A 95 -11.30 16.31 -40.53
CA VAL A 95 -10.53 15.62 -39.51
C VAL A 95 -10.00 16.61 -38.44
N LEU A 96 -9.45 17.74 -38.87
CA LEU A 96 -8.92 18.74 -37.95
C LEU A 96 -10.00 19.37 -37.07
N VAL A 97 -11.12 19.76 -37.64
CA VAL A 97 -12.21 20.38 -36.89
C VAL A 97 -12.89 19.39 -35.96
N SER A 98 -13.18 18.16 -36.40
CA SER A 98 -13.75 17.12 -35.54
C SER A 98 -12.79 16.75 -34.41
N GLY A 99 -11.51 16.59 -34.72
CA GLY A 99 -10.50 16.30 -33.75
C GLY A 99 -10.35 17.40 -32.70
N ALA A 100 -10.28 18.67 -33.10
CA ALA A 100 -10.17 19.80 -32.17
C ALA A 100 -11.39 19.91 -31.24
N ILE A 101 -12.60 19.76 -31.79
CA ILE A 101 -13.83 19.76 -30.96
C ILE A 101 -13.82 18.60 -29.98
N MET A 102 -13.47 17.40 -30.43
CA MET A 102 -13.51 16.22 -29.57
C MET A 102 -12.40 16.22 -28.52
N VAL A 103 -11.21 16.77 -28.79
CA VAL A 103 -10.18 16.99 -27.80
C VAL A 103 -10.68 17.93 -26.70
N ALA A 104 -11.31 19.05 -27.06
CA ALA A 104 -11.87 19.97 -26.08
C ALA A 104 -12.99 19.34 -25.24
N VAL A 105 -13.90 18.59 -25.87
CA VAL A 105 -14.97 17.86 -25.19
C VAL A 105 -14.40 16.79 -24.28
N SER A 106 -13.44 15.98 -24.75
CA SER A 106 -12.79 14.93 -23.96
C SER A 106 -12.13 15.51 -22.71
N PHE A 107 -11.38 16.58 -22.89
CA PHE A 107 -10.66 17.21 -21.78
C PHE A 107 -11.62 17.76 -20.71
N LEU A 108 -12.69 18.43 -21.11
CA LEU A 108 -13.66 19.04 -20.20
C LEU A 108 -14.64 18.02 -19.60
N MET A 109 -15.26 17.19 -20.45
CA MET A 109 -16.36 16.30 -20.03
C MET A 109 -15.90 14.98 -19.43
N TRP A 110 -14.73 14.46 -19.83
CA TRP A 110 -14.25 13.14 -19.36
C TRP A 110 -12.95 13.23 -18.58
N GLY A 111 -12.15 14.28 -18.80
CA GLY A 111 -10.85 14.45 -18.17
C GLY A 111 -10.93 15.04 -16.76
N VAL A 112 -11.19 16.32 -16.65
CA VAL A 112 -11.01 17.08 -15.41
C VAL A 112 -12.27 17.15 -14.56
N THR A 113 -13.39 17.62 -15.13
CA THR A 113 -14.59 17.95 -14.35
C THR A 113 -15.20 16.76 -13.61
N PRO A 114 -15.50 15.61 -14.26
CA PRO A 114 -16.15 14.51 -13.56
C PRO A 114 -15.23 13.85 -12.53
N ARG A 115 -13.95 13.77 -12.81
CA ARG A 115 -12.97 13.19 -11.85
C ARG A 115 -12.85 14.05 -10.59
N THR A 116 -12.83 15.36 -10.73
CA THR A 116 -12.78 16.27 -9.57
C THR A 116 -14.05 16.18 -8.74
N LEU A 117 -15.23 16.17 -9.38
CA LEU A 117 -16.52 16.02 -8.71
C LEU A 117 -16.65 14.66 -8.01
N GLY A 118 -16.16 13.58 -8.65
CA GLY A 118 -16.16 12.23 -8.10
C GLY A 118 -15.36 12.16 -6.79
N LYS A 119 -14.15 12.73 -6.78
CA LYS A 119 -13.30 12.78 -5.58
C LYS A 119 -13.89 13.65 -4.46
N GLN A 120 -14.54 14.76 -4.79
CA GLN A 120 -15.15 15.64 -3.80
C GLN A 120 -16.40 15.07 -3.14
N HIS A 121 -17.14 14.21 -3.83
CA HIS A 121 -18.41 13.65 -3.38
C HIS A 121 -18.44 12.12 -3.44
N ASP A 122 -17.32 11.47 -3.18
CA ASP A 122 -17.06 10.04 -3.31
C ASP A 122 -18.17 9.16 -2.73
N VAL A 123 -18.54 9.35 -1.47
CA VAL A 123 -19.59 8.57 -0.77
C VAL A 123 -20.94 8.68 -1.46
N LYS A 124 -21.37 9.90 -1.81
CA LYS A 124 -22.69 10.12 -2.43
C LYS A 124 -22.76 9.51 -3.81
N VAL A 125 -21.69 9.67 -4.58
CA VAL A 125 -21.55 9.13 -5.94
C VAL A 125 -21.55 7.61 -5.89
N CYS A 126 -20.72 6.99 -5.04
CA CYS A 126 -20.67 5.54 -4.88
C CYS A 126 -22.00 4.95 -4.38
N MET A 127 -22.70 5.62 -3.47
CA MET A 127 -24.03 5.20 -3.03
C MET A 127 -25.07 5.21 -4.16
N PHE A 128 -25.09 6.26 -4.96
CA PHE A 128 -25.99 6.38 -6.11
C PHE A 128 -25.72 5.28 -7.14
N TRP A 129 -24.44 5.06 -7.46
CA TRP A 129 -24.01 4.10 -8.46
C TRP A 129 -24.04 2.64 -7.97
N SER A 130 -24.04 2.38 -6.68
CA SER A 130 -23.92 1.03 -6.11
C SER A 130 -24.95 0.02 -6.65
N ARG A 131 -26.16 0.46 -6.99
CA ARG A 131 -27.18 -0.42 -7.59
C ARG A 131 -26.93 -0.69 -9.05
N LEU A 132 -26.54 0.35 -9.80
CA LEU A 132 -26.33 0.27 -11.24
C LEU A 132 -25.07 -0.56 -11.53
N TRP A 133 -24.02 -0.36 -10.77
CA TRP A 133 -22.77 -1.10 -10.90
C TRP A 133 -22.93 -2.60 -10.62
N ALA A 134 -23.70 -3.00 -9.64
CA ALA A 134 -23.94 -4.41 -9.38
C ALA A 134 -24.55 -5.13 -10.60
N GLY A 135 -25.50 -4.46 -11.29
CA GLY A 135 -26.08 -4.99 -12.53
C GLY A 135 -25.10 -4.96 -13.71
N MET A 136 -24.40 -3.85 -13.87
CA MET A 136 -23.41 -3.68 -14.96
C MET A 136 -22.22 -4.64 -14.80
N ALA A 137 -21.69 -4.80 -13.60
CA ALA A 137 -20.59 -5.73 -13.34
C ALA A 137 -20.96 -7.14 -13.75
N THR A 138 -22.16 -7.61 -13.41
CA THR A 138 -22.61 -8.97 -13.78
C THR A 138 -22.59 -9.20 -15.31
N VAL A 139 -22.97 -8.19 -16.11
CA VAL A 139 -23.06 -8.33 -17.56
C VAL A 139 -21.74 -8.03 -18.26
N LEU A 140 -20.99 -7.03 -17.80
CA LEU A 140 -19.80 -6.54 -18.50
C LEU A 140 -18.50 -7.19 -18.00
N THR A 141 -18.46 -7.75 -16.80
CA THR A 141 -17.27 -8.43 -16.26
C THR A 141 -16.74 -9.54 -17.16
N PRO A 142 -17.55 -10.45 -17.73
CA PRO A 142 -17.01 -11.48 -18.59
C PRO A 142 -16.35 -10.93 -19.86
N VAL A 143 -16.88 -9.84 -20.40
CA VAL A 143 -16.29 -9.17 -21.57
C VAL A 143 -14.99 -8.47 -21.17
N ALA A 144 -14.99 -7.74 -20.06
CA ALA A 144 -13.80 -7.08 -19.54
C ALA A 144 -12.68 -8.09 -19.22
N GLN A 145 -13.00 -9.23 -18.64
CA GLN A 145 -12.03 -10.31 -18.34
C GLN A 145 -11.36 -10.85 -19.60
N VAL A 146 -12.10 -11.05 -20.68
CA VAL A 146 -11.51 -11.47 -21.97
C VAL A 146 -10.55 -10.42 -22.51
N LEU A 147 -10.90 -9.13 -22.42
CA LEU A 147 -10.04 -8.04 -22.89
C LEU A 147 -8.78 -7.91 -22.00
N ILE A 148 -8.92 -8.07 -20.69
CA ILE A 148 -7.79 -8.10 -19.75
C ILE A 148 -6.88 -9.28 -20.04
N LEU A 149 -7.44 -10.47 -20.32
CA LEU A 149 -6.65 -11.66 -20.69
C LEU A 149 -5.81 -11.39 -21.95
N VAL A 150 -6.40 -10.75 -22.95
CA VAL A 150 -5.68 -10.35 -24.18
C VAL A 150 -4.62 -9.30 -23.86
N GLY A 151 -4.93 -8.32 -23.04
CA GLY A 151 -3.98 -7.29 -22.58
C GLY A 151 -2.79 -7.89 -21.85
N ASN A 152 -3.04 -8.81 -20.92
CA ASN A 152 -1.99 -9.53 -20.17
C ASN A 152 -1.14 -10.44 -21.07
N ALA A 153 -1.69 -11.00 -22.13
CA ALA A 153 -0.94 -11.80 -23.09
C ALA A 153 0.06 -10.96 -23.90
N VAL A 154 -0.21 -9.66 -24.08
CA VAL A 154 0.67 -8.72 -24.80
C VAL A 154 1.66 -8.03 -23.87
N THR A 155 1.35 -7.93 -22.58
CA THR A 155 2.20 -7.24 -21.59
C THR A 155 2.95 -8.29 -20.76
N PRO A 156 4.27 -8.48 -20.95
CA PRO A 156 5.04 -9.37 -20.11
C PRO A 156 5.21 -8.77 -18.71
N GLY A 157 4.60 -9.42 -17.72
CA GLY A 157 4.67 -9.03 -16.30
C GLY A 157 3.69 -9.83 -15.45
N LYS A 158 3.83 -9.79 -14.13
CA LYS A 158 2.79 -10.25 -13.21
C LYS A 158 1.63 -9.26 -13.32
N GLY A 159 0.51 -9.70 -13.89
CA GLY A 159 -0.69 -8.86 -14.04
C GLY A 159 -1.15 -8.27 -12.69
N PHE A 160 -2.18 -7.42 -12.70
CA PHE A 160 -2.81 -6.70 -11.58
C PHE A 160 -3.30 -7.59 -10.40
N ALA A 161 -2.50 -8.58 -9.99
CA ALA A 161 -2.88 -9.55 -8.94
C ALA A 161 -2.48 -9.12 -7.53
N ASP A 162 -1.65 -8.09 -7.39
CA ASP A 162 -1.13 -7.67 -6.10
C ASP A 162 -1.83 -6.40 -5.63
N GLY A 163 -2.14 -6.35 -4.31
CA GLY A 163 -2.81 -5.24 -3.65
C GLY A 163 -2.12 -3.88 -3.81
N PRO A 164 -2.55 -2.84 -3.07
CA PRO A 164 -2.09 -1.46 -3.27
C PRO A 164 -0.58 -1.24 -3.08
N PHE A 165 0.12 -2.23 -2.50
CA PHE A 165 1.57 -2.19 -2.30
C PHE A 165 2.20 -3.49 -2.79
N THR A 166 3.08 -3.39 -3.77
CA THR A 166 3.83 -4.52 -4.33
C THR A 166 5.25 -4.61 -3.80
N THR A 167 5.77 -3.53 -3.21
CA THR A 167 7.15 -3.45 -2.72
C THR A 167 7.27 -2.68 -1.41
N GLU A 168 8.30 -3.01 -0.61
CA GLU A 168 8.65 -2.27 0.60
C GLU A 168 8.98 -0.80 0.30
N SER A 169 9.58 -0.51 -0.86
CA SER A 169 9.89 0.86 -1.27
C SER A 169 8.63 1.72 -1.45
N GLU A 170 7.55 1.16 -1.99
CA GLU A 170 6.26 1.87 -2.10
C GLU A 170 5.65 2.17 -0.73
N LEU A 171 5.82 1.24 0.22
CA LEU A 171 5.37 1.47 1.59
C LEU A 171 6.20 2.56 2.29
N ARG A 172 7.52 2.61 2.06
CA ARG A 172 8.40 3.68 2.55
C ARG A 172 8.00 5.04 1.97
N GLU A 173 7.74 5.13 0.67
CA GLU A 173 7.26 6.36 0.01
C GLU A 173 5.93 6.84 0.60
N MET A 174 5.03 5.91 0.95
CA MET A 174 3.76 6.29 1.59
C MET A 174 3.97 6.86 3.00
N VAL A 175 4.91 6.32 3.76
CA VAL A 175 5.28 6.85 5.08
C VAL A 175 5.87 8.25 4.94
N ASP A 176 6.77 8.47 3.97
CA ASP A 176 7.33 9.79 3.67
C ASP A 176 6.26 10.78 3.20
N TYR A 177 5.29 10.32 2.41
CA TYR A 177 4.16 11.14 2.01
C TYR A 177 3.25 11.53 3.20
N ALA A 178 3.04 10.61 4.12
CA ALA A 178 2.23 10.86 5.33
C ALA A 178 2.90 11.94 6.22
N GLU A 179 4.23 11.91 6.36
CA GLU A 179 4.97 12.95 7.06
C GLU A 179 4.87 14.30 6.33
N SER A 180 5.10 14.33 5.03
CA SER A 180 5.00 15.58 4.23
C SER A 180 3.60 16.21 4.23
N SER A 181 2.57 15.41 4.58
CA SER A 181 1.17 15.82 4.69
C SER A 181 0.74 16.12 6.14
N ASP A 182 1.68 16.21 7.09
CA ASP A 182 1.45 16.44 8.52
C ASP A 182 0.51 15.40 9.19
N LEU A 183 0.44 14.18 8.65
CA LEU A 183 -0.35 13.07 9.21
C LEU A 183 0.41 12.31 10.30
N ILE A 184 1.74 12.27 10.21
CA ILE A 184 2.65 11.71 11.19
C ILE A 184 3.82 12.68 11.42
N GLU A 185 4.46 12.59 12.60
CA GLU A 185 5.64 13.38 12.93
C GLU A 185 6.92 12.76 12.33
N ALA A 186 7.98 13.57 12.18
CA ALA A 186 9.25 13.12 11.62
C ALA A 186 9.88 11.98 12.46
N ASP A 187 9.74 12.03 13.78
CA ASP A 187 10.24 10.99 14.69
C ASP A 187 9.48 9.66 14.50
N GLU A 188 8.18 9.72 14.20
CA GLU A 188 7.36 8.54 13.92
C GLU A 188 7.76 7.91 12.59
N ARG A 189 7.99 8.72 11.55
CA ARG A 189 8.53 8.27 10.26
C ARG A 189 9.87 7.55 10.46
N ASP A 190 10.81 8.15 11.17
CA ASP A 190 12.14 7.57 11.42
C ASP A 190 12.06 6.25 12.21
N MET A 191 11.09 6.15 13.13
CA MET A 191 10.82 4.91 13.85
C MET A 191 10.32 3.80 12.91
N ILE A 192 9.39 4.12 12.01
CA ILE A 192 8.88 3.15 11.03
C ILE A 192 9.98 2.68 10.08
N HIS A 193 10.83 3.59 9.58
CA HIS A 193 11.99 3.22 8.75
C HIS A 193 12.95 2.31 9.51
N SER A 194 13.22 2.60 10.79
CA SER A 194 14.07 1.77 11.64
C SER A 194 13.54 0.34 11.83
N VAL A 195 12.21 0.17 11.85
CA VAL A 195 11.59 -1.17 11.91
C VAL A 195 11.83 -1.96 10.62
N PHE A 196 11.76 -1.32 9.44
CA PHE A 196 12.11 -1.96 8.19
C PHE A 196 13.59 -2.35 8.13
N ASP A 197 14.49 -1.44 8.52
CA ASP A 197 15.93 -1.70 8.54
C ASP A 197 16.31 -2.84 9.50
N LEU A 198 15.55 -2.99 10.59
CA LEU A 198 15.76 -4.10 11.55
C LEU A 198 15.52 -5.47 10.88
N GLY A 199 14.56 -5.56 9.97
CA GLY A 199 14.26 -6.79 9.23
C GLY A 199 15.44 -7.27 8.38
N ASP A 200 16.19 -6.34 7.83
CA ASP A 200 17.34 -6.62 6.96
C ASP A 200 18.68 -6.72 7.71
N THR A 201 18.70 -6.30 8.99
CA THR A 201 19.91 -6.30 9.80
C THR A 201 20.36 -7.72 10.12
N LEU A 202 21.57 -8.07 9.72
CA LEU A 202 22.14 -9.38 10.01
C LEU A 202 22.71 -9.44 11.42
N LEU A 203 22.57 -10.59 12.08
CA LEU A 203 23.10 -10.81 13.43
C LEU A 203 24.60 -10.47 13.53
N LYS A 204 25.39 -10.75 12.50
CA LYS A 204 26.82 -10.42 12.44
C LYS A 204 27.13 -8.91 12.57
N GLU A 205 26.17 -8.04 12.25
CA GLU A 205 26.36 -6.58 12.29
C GLU A 205 26.19 -6.02 13.70
N VAL A 206 25.45 -6.73 14.55
CA VAL A 206 25.16 -6.33 15.94
C VAL A 206 25.90 -7.14 16.98
N MET A 207 26.51 -8.28 16.62
CA MET A 207 27.26 -9.11 17.55
C MET A 207 28.67 -8.57 17.82
N VAL A 208 29.16 -8.79 19.03
CA VAL A 208 30.55 -8.49 19.39
C VAL A 208 31.49 -9.51 18.71
N PRO A 209 32.54 -9.07 18.01
CA PRO A 209 33.55 -9.97 17.47
C PRO A 209 34.15 -10.87 18.53
N ARG A 210 34.45 -12.10 18.18
CA ARG A 210 35.00 -13.11 19.10
C ARG A 210 36.23 -12.64 19.89
N THR A 211 37.10 -11.85 19.28
CA THR A 211 38.32 -11.30 19.87
C THR A 211 38.04 -10.26 20.94
N ASP A 212 36.88 -9.63 20.92
CA ASP A 212 36.52 -8.52 21.80
C ASP A 212 35.56 -8.94 22.92
N VAL A 213 35.14 -10.21 22.91
CA VAL A 213 34.28 -10.76 23.95
C VAL A 213 35.01 -10.84 25.28
N VAL A 214 34.49 -10.15 26.30
CA VAL A 214 34.94 -10.27 27.67
C VAL A 214 34.32 -11.51 28.30
N PHE A 215 35.14 -12.44 28.74
CA PHE A 215 34.74 -13.73 29.31
C PHE A 215 35.47 -14.02 30.62
N ILE A 216 34.96 -14.99 31.36
CA ILE A 216 35.63 -15.53 32.58
C ILE A 216 35.65 -17.06 32.54
N LYS A 217 36.67 -17.67 33.09
CA LYS A 217 36.76 -19.13 33.25
C LYS A 217 35.93 -19.59 34.44
N ALA A 218 35.32 -20.78 34.30
CA ALA A 218 34.43 -21.36 35.31
C ALA A 218 35.12 -21.64 36.65
N ASP A 219 36.45 -21.87 36.67
CA ASP A 219 37.27 -22.15 37.83
C ASP A 219 37.69 -20.91 38.62
N ARG A 220 37.44 -19.71 38.11
CA ARG A 220 37.77 -18.44 38.77
C ARG A 220 36.88 -18.18 39.98
N ASN A 221 37.42 -17.49 41.00
CA ASN A 221 36.67 -17.12 42.20
C ASN A 221 35.76 -15.91 41.98
N LEU A 222 34.77 -15.72 42.86
CA LEU A 222 33.78 -14.64 42.73
C LEU A 222 34.41 -13.25 42.88
N ARG A 223 35.51 -13.09 43.59
CA ARG A 223 36.27 -11.83 43.71
C ARG A 223 36.81 -11.39 42.35
N GLN A 224 37.42 -12.33 41.61
CA GLN A 224 37.95 -12.07 40.27
C GLN A 224 36.80 -11.73 39.28
N ALA A 225 35.68 -12.44 39.40
CA ALA A 225 34.48 -12.20 38.60
C ALA A 225 33.89 -10.81 38.83
N LEU A 226 33.75 -10.41 40.12
CA LEU A 226 33.26 -9.06 40.47
C LEU A 226 34.21 -7.97 39.94
N SER A 227 35.51 -8.15 40.13
CA SER A 227 36.53 -7.21 39.64
C SER A 227 36.49 -7.08 38.11
N LEU A 228 36.29 -8.18 37.39
CA LEU A 228 36.13 -8.16 35.92
C LEU A 228 34.87 -7.43 35.51
N ALA A 229 33.73 -7.73 36.10
CA ALA A 229 32.46 -7.11 35.81
C ALA A 229 32.49 -5.58 36.03
N LEU A 230 33.07 -5.15 37.16
CA LEU A 230 33.19 -3.71 37.46
C LEU A 230 34.14 -2.97 36.53
N ARG A 231 35.24 -3.59 36.07
CA ARG A 231 36.18 -2.97 35.15
C ARG A 231 35.68 -2.95 33.71
N SER A 232 34.98 -4.00 33.28
CA SER A 232 34.44 -4.09 31.91
C SER A 232 33.13 -3.33 31.71
N GLY A 233 32.41 -3.05 32.83
CA GLY A 233 31.08 -2.44 32.79
C GLY A 233 29.95 -3.40 32.34
N PHE A 234 30.27 -4.68 32.11
CA PHE A 234 29.28 -5.65 31.65
C PHE A 234 28.51 -6.28 32.80
N SER A 235 27.20 -6.29 32.72
CA SER A 235 26.33 -6.96 33.71
C SER A 235 26.20 -8.48 33.47
N ARG A 236 26.57 -8.97 32.29
CA ARG A 236 26.47 -10.36 31.86
C ARG A 236 27.79 -10.75 31.19
N ILE A 237 28.44 -11.77 31.68
CA ILE A 237 29.75 -12.21 31.22
C ILE A 237 29.67 -13.71 30.88
N PRO A 238 30.01 -14.12 29.66
CA PRO A 238 30.11 -15.53 29.31
C PRO A 238 31.11 -16.27 30.17
N VAL A 239 30.72 -17.44 30.64
CA VAL A 239 31.59 -18.37 31.40
C VAL A 239 32.06 -19.46 30.46
N ILE A 240 33.38 -19.64 30.38
CA ILE A 240 34.02 -20.63 29.51
C ILE A 240 34.75 -21.69 30.32
N GLY A 241 34.86 -22.86 29.73
CA GLY A 241 35.69 -23.96 30.24
C GLY A 241 37.09 -23.92 29.65
N ALA A 242 37.41 -24.87 28.76
CA ALA A 242 38.71 -25.04 28.15
C ALA A 242 39.10 -23.92 27.18
N GLY A 243 38.12 -23.30 26.49
CA GLY A 243 38.32 -22.24 25.52
C GLY A 243 37.04 -21.50 25.18
N LEU A 244 37.13 -20.51 24.26
CA LEU A 244 35.99 -19.69 23.82
C LEU A 244 34.88 -20.47 23.10
N ASP A 245 35.16 -21.68 22.62
CA ASP A 245 34.17 -22.56 22.04
C ASP A 245 33.43 -23.42 23.08
N ASP A 246 33.95 -23.48 24.31
CA ASP A 246 33.38 -24.23 25.39
C ASP A 246 32.66 -23.27 26.37
N VAL A 247 31.54 -22.72 25.91
CA VAL A 247 30.68 -21.84 26.72
C VAL A 247 29.83 -22.70 27.65
N GLN A 248 30.04 -22.56 28.96
CA GLN A 248 29.36 -23.34 29.99
C GLN A 248 28.14 -22.62 30.58
N GLY A 249 28.06 -21.30 30.41
CA GLY A 249 26.93 -20.52 30.93
C GLY A 249 27.19 -19.03 30.90
N VAL A 250 26.35 -18.28 31.60
CA VAL A 250 26.44 -16.83 31.74
C VAL A 250 26.45 -16.42 33.21
N LEU A 251 27.40 -15.59 33.57
CA LEU A 251 27.52 -15.00 34.90
C LEU A 251 26.85 -13.62 34.92
N TYR A 252 25.97 -13.41 35.88
CA TYR A 252 25.28 -12.13 36.08
C TYR A 252 25.92 -11.37 37.27
N LEU A 253 26.28 -10.10 37.06
CA LEU A 253 26.79 -9.24 38.15
C LEU A 253 25.87 -9.21 39.37
N LYS A 254 24.55 -9.16 39.15
CA LYS A 254 23.57 -9.17 40.24
C LYS A 254 23.60 -10.44 41.07
N ASP A 255 23.90 -11.58 40.47
CA ASP A 255 23.97 -12.85 41.22
C ASP A 255 25.26 -12.94 42.02
N ILE A 256 26.38 -12.36 41.54
CA ILE A 256 27.61 -12.20 42.33
C ILE A 256 27.33 -11.33 43.55
N VAL A 257 26.76 -10.14 43.36
CA VAL A 257 26.48 -9.18 44.44
C VAL A 257 25.57 -9.81 45.49
N LYS A 258 24.48 -10.45 45.06
CA LYS A 258 23.56 -11.17 45.95
C LYS A 258 24.28 -12.24 46.75
N ARG A 259 25.11 -13.07 46.08
CA ARG A 259 25.84 -14.15 46.75
C ARG A 259 26.83 -13.64 47.82
N LEU A 260 27.53 -12.54 47.51
CA LEU A 260 28.46 -11.92 48.45
C LEU A 260 27.77 -11.22 49.61
N GLN A 261 26.53 -10.73 49.41
CA GLN A 261 25.72 -10.18 50.50
C GLN A 261 25.20 -11.28 51.43
N ASP A 262 24.78 -12.42 50.89
CA ASP A 262 24.27 -13.56 51.65
C ASP A 262 25.42 -14.28 52.41
N LYS A 263 26.63 -14.32 51.80
CA LYS A 263 27.80 -15.03 52.32
C LYS A 263 29.08 -14.25 52.01
N PRO A 264 29.54 -13.38 52.90
CA PRO A 264 30.72 -12.52 52.67
C PRO A 264 32.01 -13.26 52.30
N ASP A 265 32.24 -14.45 52.84
CA ASP A 265 33.43 -15.25 52.55
C ASP A 265 33.39 -16.01 51.21
N ALA A 266 32.27 -15.94 50.48
CA ALA A 266 32.11 -16.57 49.17
C ALA A 266 33.04 -15.98 48.11
N ASP A 267 33.54 -14.77 48.31
CA ASP A 267 34.42 -14.06 47.37
C ASP A 267 35.66 -14.86 47.01
N ARG A 268 36.22 -15.64 47.94
CA ARG A 268 37.40 -16.48 47.80
C ARG A 268 37.13 -17.98 47.78
N SER A 269 36.06 -18.41 48.46
CA SER A 269 35.76 -19.82 48.67
C SER A 269 34.91 -20.45 47.55
N GLU A 270 34.19 -19.64 46.79
CA GLU A 270 33.31 -20.13 45.75
C GLU A 270 33.82 -19.76 44.35
N THR A 271 33.56 -20.64 43.38
CA THR A 271 33.92 -20.48 41.98
C THR A 271 32.76 -19.94 41.17
N VAL A 272 33.05 -19.37 40.02
CA VAL A 272 32.05 -18.86 39.06
C VAL A 272 31.06 -19.96 38.65
N SER A 273 31.52 -21.20 38.49
CA SER A 273 30.66 -22.34 38.14
C SER A 273 29.54 -22.61 39.15
N SER A 274 29.67 -22.17 40.39
CA SER A 274 28.66 -22.40 41.44
C SER A 274 27.44 -21.48 41.34
N ILE A 275 27.56 -20.33 40.62
CA ILE A 275 26.51 -19.31 40.51
C ILE A 275 26.16 -18.91 39.07
N MET A 276 26.90 -19.42 38.07
CA MET A 276 26.56 -19.17 36.67
C MET A 276 25.21 -19.78 36.32
N ARG A 277 24.56 -19.22 35.35
CA ARG A 277 23.35 -19.78 34.75
C ARG A 277 23.72 -20.52 33.47
N PRO A 278 23.14 -21.71 33.24
CA PRO A 278 23.39 -22.48 32.03
C PRO A 278 22.88 -21.74 30.76
#